data_fd7f7dd1d2d3199459c562a2c08d9def
#
_entry.id   fd7f7dd1d2d3199459c562a2c08d9def
#
_cell.length_a   1.000
_cell.length_b   1.000
_cell.length_c   1.000
_cell.angle_alpha   90.00
_cell.angle_beta   90.00
_cell.angle_gamma   90.00
#
_symmetry.space_group_name_H-M   'P 1'
#
loop_
_entity.id
_entity.type
_entity.pdbx_description
1 polymer ?
#
loop_
_entity_poly.entity_id
_entity_poly.type
_entity_poly.pdbx_seq_one_letter_code
_entity_poly.pdbx_strand_id
1 'polypeptide(L)'
;MRRVILFVASGALAALATQPLRSQEVVDRVAAKVENDVILLSDIRALNRYQQLLDGKPETEAQALDRLIDQWIVRTEADVSRFPHPSDADIERSLERLRASFVSPGEYEARKKQSGLSESEVRGMVASQLYLSSYLDSRFRAAVQIDAKAIEDFYRNSVVPRAAARGQEPPSLDAARDFIQEALVQRGINEQADLWLKESRGRLHIEKLLDAGAK
;
A
#
# COMPACT_ATOMS: atom_id res chain seq x y z
N MET A 1 33.28 68.27 -54.56
CA MET A 1 33.28 66.85 -54.85
C MET A 1 32.97 66.11 -53.56
N ARG A 2 31.71 65.71 -53.31
CA ARG A 2 31.28 65.02 -52.12
C ARG A 2 30.81 63.62 -52.51
N ARG A 3 31.54 62.59 -52.07
CA ARG A 3 31.19 61.18 -52.27
C ARG A 3 30.21 60.76 -51.16
N VAL A 4 29.01 60.37 -51.56
CA VAL A 4 28.02 59.79 -50.69
C VAL A 4 28.26 58.25 -50.64
N ILE A 5 28.51 57.70 -49.48
CA ILE A 5 28.64 56.27 -49.26
C ILE A 5 27.30 55.76 -48.73
N LEU A 6 26.65 54.91 -49.52
CA LEU A 6 25.41 54.24 -49.17
C LEU A 6 25.74 52.99 -48.33
N PHE A 7 25.27 52.93 -47.06
CA PHE A 7 25.32 51.75 -46.22
C PHE A 7 24.04 50.94 -46.49
N VAL A 8 24.19 49.75 -47.04
CA VAL A 8 23.11 48.75 -47.11
C VAL A 8 23.17 47.94 -45.85
N ALA A 9 22.15 48.08 -44.92
CA ALA A 9 21.99 47.30 -43.79
C ALA A 9 21.20 46.02 -44.14
N SER A 10 21.87 44.86 -44.20
CA SER A 10 21.22 43.55 -44.31
C SER A 10 20.63 43.11 -42.95
N GLY A 11 19.34 43.17 -42.85
CA GLY A 11 18.61 42.62 -41.71
C GLY A 11 18.48 41.08 -41.82
N ALA A 12 19.21 40.35 -41.00
CA ALA A 12 19.02 38.90 -40.84
C ALA A 12 17.80 38.62 -39.91
N LEU A 13 16.71 38.18 -40.52
CA LEU A 13 15.50 37.76 -39.81
C LEU A 13 15.75 36.36 -39.23
N ALA A 14 16.06 36.25 -37.93
CA ALA A 14 16.18 35.00 -37.22
C ALA A 14 14.78 34.42 -37.00
N ALA A 15 14.41 33.40 -37.79
CA ALA A 15 13.20 32.60 -37.55
C ALA A 15 13.40 31.72 -36.30
N LEU A 16 12.81 32.12 -35.17
CA LEU A 16 12.67 31.25 -34.00
C LEU A 16 11.72 30.11 -34.35
N ALA A 17 12.26 28.93 -34.62
CA ALA A 17 11.51 27.70 -34.73
C ALA A 17 10.99 27.33 -33.35
N THR A 18 9.73 27.66 -33.06
CA THR A 18 9.00 27.13 -31.92
C THR A 18 8.74 25.64 -32.15
N GLN A 19 9.59 24.78 -31.60
CA GLN A 19 9.30 23.34 -31.56
C GLN A 19 8.13 23.11 -30.63
N PRO A 20 7.05 22.45 -31.08
CA PRO A 20 5.98 22.04 -30.17
C PRO A 20 6.58 21.03 -29.21
N LEU A 21 6.54 21.34 -27.90
CA LEU A 21 6.77 20.38 -26.84
C LEU A 21 5.69 19.29 -26.98
N ARG A 22 6.04 18.18 -27.64
CA ARG A 22 5.23 16.97 -27.57
C ARG A 22 5.25 16.54 -26.12
N SER A 23 4.18 16.83 -25.37
CA SER A 23 3.91 16.12 -24.13
C SER A 23 3.82 14.64 -24.50
N GLN A 24 4.80 13.86 -24.09
CA GLN A 24 4.74 12.41 -24.19
C GLN A 24 3.56 12.00 -23.27
N GLU A 25 2.43 11.67 -23.90
CA GLU A 25 1.32 11.06 -23.18
C GLU A 25 1.84 9.71 -22.67
N VAL A 26 2.14 9.65 -21.38
CA VAL A 26 2.57 8.41 -20.74
C VAL A 26 1.33 7.52 -20.67
N VAL A 27 1.13 6.69 -21.66
CA VAL A 27 0.11 5.66 -21.64
C VAL A 27 0.54 4.63 -20.59
N ASP A 28 -0.21 4.55 -19.50
CA ASP A 28 0.08 3.57 -18.44
C ASP A 28 -0.23 2.16 -18.93
N ARG A 29 0.60 1.19 -18.52
CA ARG A 29 0.46 -0.18 -18.96
C ARG A 29 -0.52 -0.95 -18.06
N VAL A 30 -1.47 -1.66 -18.67
CA VAL A 30 -2.34 -2.59 -17.94
C VAL A 30 -1.52 -3.77 -17.45
N ALA A 31 -1.50 -3.98 -16.14
CA ALA A 31 -0.82 -5.09 -15.47
C ALA A 31 -1.72 -6.31 -15.25
N ALA A 32 -3.01 -6.08 -15.02
CA ALA A 32 -4.03 -7.11 -15.01
C ALA A 32 -5.41 -6.55 -15.36
N LYS A 33 -6.30 -7.46 -15.79
CA LYS A 33 -7.75 -7.23 -15.82
C LYS A 33 -8.40 -8.10 -14.76
N VAL A 34 -9.34 -7.54 -14.02
CA VAL A 34 -10.16 -8.25 -13.03
C VAL A 34 -11.61 -7.92 -13.32
N GLU A 35 -12.35 -8.88 -13.86
CA GLU A 35 -13.69 -8.66 -14.41
C GLU A 35 -13.69 -7.52 -15.45
N ASN A 36 -14.39 -6.43 -15.17
CA ASN A 36 -14.46 -5.25 -16.03
C ASN A 36 -13.47 -4.13 -15.65
N ASP A 37 -12.67 -4.33 -14.60
CA ASP A 37 -11.70 -3.35 -14.09
C ASP A 37 -10.28 -3.69 -14.51
N VAL A 38 -9.39 -2.70 -14.45
CA VAL A 38 -7.98 -2.85 -14.76
C VAL A 38 -7.11 -2.45 -13.57
N ILE A 39 -6.00 -3.16 -13.39
CA ILE A 39 -4.90 -2.78 -12.51
C ILE A 39 -3.76 -2.32 -13.40
N LEU A 40 -3.22 -1.13 -13.11
CA LEU A 40 -2.18 -0.50 -13.90
C LEU A 40 -0.78 -0.75 -13.32
N LEU A 41 0.24 -0.59 -14.13
CA LEU A 41 1.63 -0.66 -13.66
C LEU A 41 1.94 0.48 -12.68
N SER A 42 1.30 1.64 -12.82
CA SER A 42 1.41 2.74 -11.86
C SER A 42 0.88 2.36 -10.47
N ASP A 43 -0.16 1.54 -10.39
CA ASP A 43 -0.71 1.06 -9.11
C ASP A 43 0.30 0.15 -8.40
N ILE A 44 0.95 -0.75 -9.15
CA ILE A 44 2.02 -1.61 -8.63
C ILE A 44 3.18 -0.76 -8.09
N ARG A 45 3.59 0.26 -8.84
CA ARG A 45 4.67 1.16 -8.43
C ARG A 45 4.28 1.97 -7.19
N ALA A 46 3.04 2.44 -7.11
CA ALA A 46 2.55 3.17 -5.95
C ALA A 46 2.54 2.29 -4.69
N LEU A 47 2.04 1.04 -4.80
CA LEU A 47 2.09 0.07 -3.71
C LEU A 47 3.52 -0.23 -3.29
N ASN A 48 4.44 -0.44 -4.23
CA ASN A 48 5.85 -0.73 -3.95
C ASN A 48 6.57 0.46 -3.28
N ARG A 49 6.25 1.70 -3.64
CA ARG A 49 6.76 2.89 -2.92
C ARG A 49 6.26 2.91 -1.46
N TYR A 50 5.02 2.52 -1.24
CA TYR A 50 4.47 2.42 0.11
C TYR A 50 5.12 1.29 0.92
N GLN A 51 5.36 0.12 0.32
CA GLN A 51 6.12 -0.97 0.96
C GLN A 51 7.56 -0.54 1.28
N GLN A 52 8.20 0.22 0.40
CA GLN A 52 9.52 0.77 0.67
C GLN A 52 9.51 1.73 1.87
N LEU A 53 8.46 2.52 2.06
CA LEU A 53 8.28 3.34 3.26
C LEU A 53 8.20 2.45 4.51
N LEU A 54 7.37 1.40 4.49
CA LEU A 54 7.10 0.55 5.66
C LEU A 54 8.29 -0.34 6.01
N ASP A 55 8.78 -1.12 5.05
CA ASP A 55 9.72 -2.22 5.24
C ASP A 55 11.14 -1.91 4.75
N GLY A 56 11.36 -0.71 4.17
CA GLY A 56 12.64 -0.29 3.61
C GLY A 56 12.98 -0.95 2.26
N LYS A 57 12.14 -1.80 1.73
CA LYS A 57 12.33 -2.49 0.43
C LYS A 57 11.00 -2.70 -0.29
N PRO A 58 10.99 -2.62 -1.64
CA PRO A 58 9.82 -2.99 -2.43
C PRO A 58 9.63 -4.51 -2.49
N GLU A 59 8.42 -4.92 -2.83
CA GLU A 59 8.11 -6.30 -3.25
C GLU A 59 8.42 -6.49 -4.75
N THR A 60 8.36 -7.75 -5.22
CA THR A 60 8.37 -8.01 -6.66
C THR A 60 7.07 -7.50 -7.31
N GLU A 61 7.12 -7.12 -8.58
CA GLU A 61 5.91 -6.67 -9.28
C GLU A 61 4.78 -7.72 -9.26
N ALA A 62 5.14 -9.01 -9.35
CA ALA A 62 4.17 -10.10 -9.28
C ALA A 62 3.49 -10.20 -7.90
N GLN A 63 4.24 -10.07 -6.80
CA GLN A 63 3.70 -10.06 -5.44
C GLN A 63 2.81 -8.83 -5.19
N ALA A 64 3.26 -7.65 -5.63
CA ALA A 64 2.49 -6.43 -5.54
C ALA A 64 1.19 -6.50 -6.35
N LEU A 65 1.24 -7.10 -7.56
CA LEU A 65 0.04 -7.33 -8.36
C LEU A 65 -0.95 -8.28 -7.67
N ASP A 66 -0.48 -9.39 -7.10
CA ASP A 66 -1.33 -10.31 -6.36
C ASP A 66 -2.02 -9.63 -5.17
N ARG A 67 -1.28 -8.78 -4.46
CA ARG A 67 -1.84 -7.97 -3.36
C ARG A 67 -2.89 -6.96 -3.85
N LEU A 68 -2.66 -6.31 -4.99
CA LEU A 68 -3.63 -5.39 -5.58
C LEU A 68 -4.92 -6.10 -6.02
N ILE A 69 -4.82 -7.33 -6.55
CA ILE A 69 -5.98 -8.16 -6.86
C ILE A 69 -6.77 -8.47 -5.58
N ASP A 70 -6.11 -8.87 -4.49
CA ASP A 70 -6.77 -9.11 -3.21
C ASP A 70 -7.44 -7.84 -2.66
N GLN A 71 -6.75 -6.71 -2.72
CA GLN A 71 -7.32 -5.41 -2.33
C GLN A 71 -8.53 -5.04 -3.17
N TRP A 72 -8.51 -5.32 -4.47
CA TRP A 72 -9.64 -5.11 -5.36
C TRP A 72 -10.85 -5.96 -4.92
N ILE A 73 -10.64 -7.25 -4.63
CA ILE A 73 -11.71 -8.15 -4.16
C ILE A 73 -12.32 -7.62 -2.87
N VAL A 74 -11.49 -7.31 -1.86
CA VAL A 74 -11.96 -6.80 -0.56
C VAL A 74 -12.74 -5.51 -0.72
N ARG A 75 -12.23 -4.57 -1.53
CA ARG A 75 -12.87 -3.28 -1.77
C ARG A 75 -14.22 -3.45 -2.46
N THR A 76 -14.28 -4.24 -3.52
CA THR A 76 -15.52 -4.49 -4.27
C THR A 76 -16.61 -5.07 -3.36
N GLU A 77 -16.27 -6.02 -2.50
CA GLU A 77 -17.22 -6.61 -1.54
C GLU A 77 -17.64 -5.61 -0.46
N ALA A 78 -16.71 -4.79 0.04
CA ALA A 78 -17.01 -3.74 1.01
C ALA A 78 -17.97 -2.70 0.42
N ASP A 79 -17.71 -2.26 -0.82
CA ASP A 79 -18.53 -1.26 -1.53
C ASP A 79 -19.93 -1.81 -1.85
N VAL A 80 -20.05 -3.06 -2.31
CA VAL A 80 -21.34 -3.73 -2.54
C VAL A 80 -22.15 -3.84 -1.25
N SER A 81 -21.49 -4.15 -0.12
CA SER A 81 -22.14 -4.21 1.18
C SER A 81 -22.41 -2.84 1.81
N ARG A 82 -22.01 -1.74 1.15
CA ARG A 82 -22.09 -0.36 1.65
C ARG A 82 -21.40 -0.18 3.00
N PHE A 83 -20.24 -0.84 3.15
CA PHE A 83 -19.46 -0.71 4.37
C PHE A 83 -19.01 0.74 4.56
N PRO A 84 -19.10 1.31 5.78
CA PRO A 84 -18.76 2.71 5.99
C PRO A 84 -17.27 2.98 5.78
N HIS A 85 -16.95 4.06 5.07
CA HIS A 85 -15.58 4.53 4.96
C HIS A 85 -15.05 5.07 6.29
N PRO A 86 -13.75 4.98 6.55
CA PRO A 86 -13.15 5.52 7.76
C PRO A 86 -13.31 7.04 7.82
N SER A 87 -13.55 7.56 9.01
CA SER A 87 -13.60 9.01 9.22
C SER A 87 -12.19 9.64 9.13
N ASP A 88 -12.12 10.96 8.90
CA ASP A 88 -10.85 11.68 8.92
C ASP A 88 -10.11 11.50 10.26
N ALA A 89 -10.84 11.46 11.38
CA ALA A 89 -10.26 11.23 12.70
C ALA A 89 -9.64 9.82 12.83
N ASP A 90 -10.25 8.79 12.21
CA ASP A 90 -9.69 7.44 12.20
C ASP A 90 -8.42 7.37 11.36
N ILE A 91 -8.42 8.05 10.21
CA ILE A 91 -7.27 8.13 9.32
C ILE A 91 -6.11 8.83 10.03
N GLU A 92 -6.35 9.98 10.70
CA GLU A 92 -5.31 10.67 11.46
C GLU A 92 -4.72 9.80 12.57
N ARG A 93 -5.56 9.13 13.36
CA ARG A 93 -5.07 8.18 14.39
C ARG A 93 -4.22 7.05 13.79
N SER A 94 -4.55 6.61 12.59
CA SER A 94 -3.78 5.57 11.91
C SER A 94 -2.45 6.11 11.37
N LEU A 95 -2.42 7.34 10.88
CA LEU A 95 -1.20 8.03 10.48
C LEU A 95 -0.26 8.27 11.67
N GLU A 96 -0.80 8.67 12.82
CA GLU A 96 -0.03 8.83 14.06
C GLU A 96 0.60 7.49 14.49
N ARG A 97 -0.18 6.39 14.46
CA ARG A 97 0.35 5.04 14.76
C ARG A 97 1.42 4.62 13.77
N LEU A 98 1.23 4.91 12.48
CA LEU A 98 2.23 4.64 11.46
C LEU A 98 3.53 5.40 11.77
N ARG A 99 3.46 6.70 12.02
CA ARG A 99 4.64 7.52 12.36
C ARG A 99 5.32 7.03 13.65
N ALA A 100 4.54 6.64 14.65
CA ALA A 100 5.03 6.10 15.92
C ALA A 100 5.67 4.70 15.82
N SER A 101 5.44 3.97 14.72
CA SER A 101 6.06 2.66 14.49
C SER A 101 7.52 2.73 14.07
N PHE A 102 7.99 3.91 13.65
CA PHE A 102 9.39 4.17 13.32
C PHE A 102 10.20 4.49 14.58
N VAL A 103 11.49 4.17 14.56
CA VAL A 103 12.40 4.42 15.70
C VAL A 103 12.46 5.91 16.06
N SER A 104 12.31 6.80 15.08
CA SER A 104 12.26 8.24 15.26
C SER A 104 11.45 8.93 14.16
N PRO A 105 10.97 10.18 14.43
CA PRO A 105 10.36 11.00 13.38
C PRO A 105 11.28 11.23 12.18
N GLY A 106 12.59 11.36 12.42
CA GLY A 106 13.61 11.54 11.38
C GLY A 106 13.72 10.31 10.45
N GLU A 107 13.55 9.10 10.99
CA GLU A 107 13.54 7.88 10.18
C GLU A 107 12.31 7.85 9.26
N TYR A 108 11.13 8.17 9.77
CA TYR A 108 9.92 8.27 8.95
C TYR A 108 10.11 9.25 7.78
N GLU A 109 10.57 10.45 8.04
CA GLU A 109 10.80 11.46 7.00
C GLU A 109 11.87 11.03 5.99
N ALA A 110 12.95 10.39 6.44
CA ALA A 110 13.98 9.85 5.54
C ALA A 110 13.45 8.77 4.63
N ARG A 111 12.69 7.80 5.16
CA ARG A 111 12.08 6.72 4.37
C ARG A 111 11.00 7.25 3.42
N LYS A 112 10.17 8.21 3.87
CA LYS A 112 9.17 8.86 3.01
C LYS A 112 9.84 9.56 1.83
N LYS A 113 10.91 10.31 2.07
CA LYS A 113 11.70 10.95 1.01
C LYS A 113 12.31 9.92 0.06
N GLN A 114 12.86 8.82 0.57
CA GLN A 114 13.47 7.76 -0.23
C GLN A 114 12.42 7.04 -1.09
N SER A 115 11.21 6.82 -0.59
CA SER A 115 10.11 6.22 -1.35
C SER A 115 9.49 7.18 -2.37
N GLY A 116 9.79 8.48 -2.31
CA GLY A 116 9.23 9.50 -3.19
C GLY A 116 7.74 9.75 -2.98
N LEU A 117 7.21 9.40 -1.79
CA LEU A 117 5.80 9.62 -1.45
C LEU A 117 5.59 11.00 -0.83
N SER A 118 4.55 11.68 -1.28
CA SER A 118 4.00 12.85 -0.63
C SER A 118 3.15 12.45 0.59
N GLU A 119 2.92 13.38 1.51
CA GLU A 119 2.07 13.16 2.68
C GLU A 119 0.63 12.80 2.30
N SER A 120 0.10 13.39 1.22
CA SER A 120 -1.22 13.07 0.71
C SER A 120 -1.32 11.64 0.13
N GLU A 121 -0.26 11.15 -0.54
CA GLU A 121 -0.20 9.76 -1.01
C GLU A 121 -0.15 8.79 0.16
N VAL A 122 0.68 9.05 1.18
CA VAL A 122 0.72 8.23 2.40
C VAL A 122 -0.66 8.20 3.08
N ARG A 123 -1.31 9.37 3.22
CA ARG A 123 -2.66 9.47 3.78
C ARG A 123 -3.67 8.62 2.99
N GLY A 124 -3.64 8.69 1.67
CA GLY A 124 -4.52 7.89 0.81
C GLY A 124 -4.30 6.38 0.97
N MET A 125 -3.03 5.94 1.05
CA MET A 125 -2.68 4.54 1.30
C MET A 125 -3.15 4.07 2.68
N VAL A 126 -2.95 4.86 3.73
CA VAL A 126 -3.42 4.56 5.09
C VAL A 126 -4.95 4.48 5.14
N ALA A 127 -5.65 5.43 4.50
CA ALA A 127 -7.11 5.41 4.43
C ALA A 127 -7.64 4.15 3.73
N SER A 128 -7.04 3.78 2.60
CA SER A 128 -7.38 2.56 1.86
C SER A 128 -7.12 1.32 2.72
N GLN A 129 -5.96 1.20 3.33
CA GLN A 129 -5.60 0.07 4.18
C GLN A 129 -6.55 -0.05 5.39
N LEU A 130 -6.88 1.07 6.03
CA LEU A 130 -7.82 1.10 7.15
C LEU A 130 -9.22 0.64 6.73
N TYR A 131 -9.71 1.09 5.57
CA TYR A 131 -11.00 0.67 5.02
C TYR A 131 -11.07 -0.85 4.83
N LEU A 132 -10.07 -1.40 4.13
CA LEU A 132 -10.01 -2.84 3.83
C LEU A 132 -9.87 -3.67 5.10
N SER A 133 -8.98 -3.29 6.02
CA SER A 133 -8.78 -4.03 7.28
C SER A 133 -10.01 -3.98 8.18
N SER A 134 -10.70 -2.84 8.25
CA SER A 134 -11.94 -2.69 9.03
C SER A 134 -13.07 -3.55 8.47
N TYR A 135 -13.17 -3.66 7.14
CA TYR A 135 -14.14 -4.55 6.51
C TYR A 135 -13.86 -6.02 6.83
N LEU A 136 -12.61 -6.48 6.69
CA LEU A 136 -12.23 -7.87 7.01
C LEU A 136 -12.47 -8.18 8.49
N ASP A 137 -12.13 -7.25 9.38
CA ASP A 137 -12.40 -7.37 10.80
C ASP A 137 -13.90 -7.54 11.08
N SER A 138 -14.72 -6.64 10.54
CA SER A 138 -16.19 -6.70 10.69
C SER A 138 -16.79 -8.01 10.15
N ARG A 139 -16.23 -8.53 9.06
CA ARG A 139 -16.73 -9.74 8.38
C ARG A 139 -16.39 -11.01 9.13
N PHE A 140 -15.17 -11.11 9.68
CA PHE A 140 -14.64 -12.39 10.17
C PHE A 140 -14.46 -12.47 11.68
N ARG A 141 -14.40 -11.36 12.41
CA ARG A 141 -14.17 -11.36 13.87
C ARG A 141 -15.14 -12.25 14.64
N ALA A 142 -16.42 -12.22 14.30
CA ALA A 142 -17.44 -13.02 14.98
C ALA A 142 -17.28 -14.54 14.79
N ALA A 143 -16.60 -14.96 13.73
CA ALA A 143 -16.34 -16.38 13.44
C ALA A 143 -15.10 -16.92 14.16
N VAL A 144 -14.24 -16.04 14.69
CA VAL A 144 -12.98 -16.42 15.36
C VAL A 144 -13.24 -16.64 16.85
N GLN A 145 -13.01 -17.87 17.30
CA GLN A 145 -13.12 -18.25 18.70
C GLN A 145 -11.74 -18.64 19.25
N ILE A 146 -11.34 -18.02 20.34
CA ILE A 146 -10.05 -18.28 21.00
C ILE A 146 -10.32 -18.92 22.36
N ASP A 147 -9.81 -20.12 22.56
CA ASP A 147 -9.91 -20.83 23.85
C ASP A 147 -8.72 -20.48 24.78
N ALA A 148 -8.88 -20.83 26.07
CA ALA A 148 -7.86 -20.57 27.08
C ALA A 148 -6.53 -21.28 26.76
N LYS A 149 -6.58 -22.46 26.17
CA LYS A 149 -5.41 -23.25 25.80
C LYS A 149 -4.58 -22.54 24.71
N ALA A 150 -5.24 -21.96 23.71
CA ALA A 150 -4.56 -21.19 22.66
C ALA A 150 -3.81 -19.98 23.24
N ILE A 151 -4.40 -19.30 24.23
CA ILE A 151 -3.75 -18.17 24.93
C ILE A 151 -2.51 -18.64 25.69
N GLU A 152 -2.63 -19.75 26.46
CA GLU A 152 -1.50 -20.32 27.20
C GLU A 152 -0.38 -20.81 26.28
N ASP A 153 -0.74 -21.47 25.18
CA ASP A 153 0.23 -21.96 24.20
C ASP A 153 0.97 -20.80 23.53
N PHE A 154 0.25 -19.72 23.15
CA PHE A 154 0.87 -18.52 22.61
C PHE A 154 1.81 -17.84 23.61
N TYR A 155 1.39 -17.74 24.87
CA TYR A 155 2.23 -17.18 25.93
C TYR A 155 3.53 -17.96 26.07
N ARG A 156 3.46 -19.28 26.22
CA ARG A 156 4.63 -20.16 26.38
C ARG A 156 5.55 -20.17 25.15
N ASN A 157 4.97 -20.21 23.96
CA ASN A 157 5.72 -20.41 22.73
C ASN A 157 6.15 -19.12 22.04
N SER A 158 5.60 -17.96 22.42
CA SER A 158 5.87 -16.69 21.75
C SER A 158 6.28 -15.58 22.74
N VAL A 159 5.53 -15.37 23.83
CA VAL A 159 5.79 -14.25 24.74
C VAL A 159 7.05 -14.49 25.58
N VAL A 160 7.11 -15.65 26.23
CA VAL A 160 8.26 -16.02 27.09
C VAL A 160 9.58 -16.06 26.31
N PRO A 161 9.69 -16.73 25.15
CA PRO A 161 10.95 -16.75 24.41
C PRO A 161 11.37 -15.38 23.89
N ARG A 162 10.41 -14.53 23.48
CA ARG A 162 10.72 -13.17 23.01
C ARG A 162 11.23 -12.26 24.12
N ALA A 163 10.69 -12.38 25.33
CA ALA A 163 11.19 -11.65 26.50
C ALA A 163 12.60 -12.11 26.85
N ALA A 164 12.82 -13.43 26.91
CA ALA A 164 14.16 -14.01 27.16
C ALA A 164 15.20 -13.55 26.15
N ALA A 165 14.86 -13.54 24.85
CA ALA A 165 15.74 -13.06 23.77
C ALA A 165 16.14 -11.59 23.89
N ARG A 166 15.34 -10.78 24.64
CA ARG A 166 15.62 -9.37 24.93
C ARG A 166 16.27 -9.16 26.30
N GLY A 167 16.54 -10.24 27.05
CA GLY A 167 17.04 -10.16 28.43
C GLY A 167 16.02 -9.56 29.41
N GLN A 168 14.71 -9.67 29.11
CA GLN A 168 13.62 -9.11 29.90
C GLN A 168 12.86 -10.23 30.60
N GLU A 169 12.31 -9.94 31.78
CA GLU A 169 11.36 -10.82 32.44
C GLU A 169 10.03 -10.78 31.67
N PRO A 170 9.42 -11.95 31.33
CA PRO A 170 8.14 -11.96 30.65
C PRO A 170 7.04 -11.40 31.57
N PRO A 171 6.06 -10.64 31.04
CA PRO A 171 4.88 -10.25 31.82
C PRO A 171 4.14 -11.50 32.29
N SER A 172 3.37 -11.43 33.39
CA SER A 172 2.52 -12.53 33.77
C SER A 172 1.50 -12.89 32.68
N LEU A 173 1.04 -14.15 32.67
CA LEU A 173 0.02 -14.59 31.72
C LEU A 173 -1.24 -13.70 31.80
N ASP A 174 -1.67 -13.33 33.01
CA ASP A 174 -2.84 -12.48 33.20
C ASP A 174 -2.64 -11.07 32.66
N ALA A 175 -1.46 -10.49 32.85
CA ALA A 175 -1.11 -9.18 32.28
C ALA A 175 -1.02 -9.19 30.75
N ALA A 176 -0.67 -10.31 30.15
CA ALA A 176 -0.53 -10.48 28.71
C ALA A 176 -1.81 -10.98 28.01
N ARG A 177 -2.82 -11.43 28.78
CA ARG A 177 -3.99 -12.17 28.29
C ARG A 177 -4.74 -11.41 27.18
N ASP A 178 -5.14 -10.18 27.43
CA ASP A 178 -5.95 -9.39 26.49
C ASP A 178 -5.18 -9.11 25.19
N PHE A 179 -3.87 -8.80 25.31
CA PHE A 179 -3.00 -8.62 24.16
C PHE A 179 -2.87 -9.92 23.33
N ILE A 180 -2.69 -11.07 23.99
CA ILE A 180 -2.58 -12.37 23.33
C ILE A 180 -3.89 -12.73 22.65
N GLN A 181 -5.01 -12.52 23.33
CA GLN A 181 -6.33 -12.79 22.77
C GLN A 181 -6.56 -11.98 21.50
N GLU A 182 -6.30 -10.67 21.52
CA GLU A 182 -6.45 -9.81 20.33
C GLU A 182 -5.49 -10.24 19.21
N ALA A 183 -4.24 -10.58 19.52
CA ALA A 183 -3.27 -11.06 18.53
C ALA A 183 -3.72 -12.38 17.87
N LEU A 184 -4.33 -13.29 18.64
CA LEU A 184 -4.89 -14.54 18.11
C LEU A 184 -6.16 -14.32 17.29
N VAL A 185 -7.03 -13.39 17.72
CA VAL A 185 -8.21 -12.98 16.94
C VAL A 185 -7.78 -12.41 15.59
N GLN A 186 -6.81 -11.49 15.55
CA GLN A 186 -6.31 -10.93 14.30
C GLN A 186 -5.70 -12.00 13.38
N ARG A 187 -4.97 -12.97 13.95
CA ARG A 187 -4.49 -14.13 13.18
C ARG A 187 -5.64 -14.92 12.57
N GLY A 188 -6.65 -15.24 13.36
CA GLY A 188 -7.83 -15.98 12.88
C GLY A 188 -8.60 -15.22 11.80
N ILE A 189 -8.73 -13.89 11.93
CA ILE A 189 -9.31 -13.04 10.87
C ILE A 189 -8.51 -13.16 9.58
N ASN A 190 -7.17 -13.07 9.63
CA ASN A 190 -6.32 -13.19 8.46
C ASN A 190 -6.45 -14.58 7.81
N GLU A 191 -6.46 -15.66 8.59
CA GLU A 191 -6.64 -17.03 8.09
C GLU A 191 -8.00 -17.19 7.37
N GLN A 192 -9.09 -16.66 7.95
CA GLN A 192 -10.41 -16.67 7.32
C GLN A 192 -10.45 -15.81 6.04
N ALA A 193 -9.79 -14.65 6.07
CA ALA A 193 -9.69 -13.76 4.91
C ALA A 193 -8.91 -14.44 3.77
N ASP A 194 -7.79 -15.11 4.06
CA ASP A 194 -6.98 -15.82 3.06
C ASP A 194 -7.79 -16.94 2.38
N LEU A 195 -8.54 -17.72 3.15
CA LEU A 195 -9.41 -18.78 2.62
C LEU A 195 -10.49 -18.17 1.72
N TRP A 196 -11.15 -17.12 2.18
CA TRP A 196 -12.18 -16.43 1.42
C TRP A 196 -11.63 -15.78 0.14
N LEU A 197 -10.46 -15.14 0.20
CA LEU A 197 -9.80 -14.56 -0.96
C LEU A 197 -9.45 -15.63 -2.01
N LYS A 198 -8.94 -16.78 -1.58
CA LYS A 198 -8.65 -17.91 -2.46
C LYS A 198 -9.91 -18.40 -3.19
N GLU A 199 -11.02 -18.55 -2.49
CA GLU A 199 -12.30 -18.94 -3.08
C GLU A 199 -12.84 -17.86 -4.02
N SER A 200 -12.74 -16.58 -3.64
CA SER A 200 -13.19 -15.45 -4.44
C SER A 200 -12.42 -15.34 -5.74
N ARG A 201 -11.09 -15.48 -5.71
CA ARG A 201 -10.24 -15.52 -6.91
C ARG A 201 -10.66 -16.63 -7.88
N GLY A 202 -11.05 -17.79 -7.36
CA GLY A 202 -11.50 -18.93 -8.19
C GLY A 202 -12.82 -18.69 -8.93
N ARG A 203 -13.59 -17.69 -8.54
CA ARG A 203 -14.87 -17.33 -9.17
C ARG A 203 -14.78 -16.15 -10.13
N LEU A 204 -13.67 -15.41 -10.11
CA LEU A 204 -13.47 -14.19 -10.89
C LEU A 204 -12.67 -14.49 -12.16
N HIS A 205 -12.94 -13.71 -13.20
CA HIS A 205 -12.11 -13.69 -14.40
C HIS A 205 -10.93 -12.74 -14.18
N ILE A 206 -9.74 -13.32 -14.01
CA ILE A 206 -8.49 -12.57 -13.75
C ILE A 206 -7.49 -12.89 -14.87
N GLU A 207 -7.09 -11.87 -15.63
CA GLU A 207 -6.08 -11.93 -16.67
C GLU A 207 -4.85 -11.12 -16.28
N LYS A 208 -3.74 -11.79 -15.91
CA LYS A 208 -2.46 -11.13 -15.58
C LYS A 208 -1.67 -10.87 -16.86
N LEU A 209 -1.22 -9.62 -17.05
CA LEU A 209 -0.56 -9.14 -18.29
C LEU A 209 0.88 -8.67 -18.05
N LEU A 210 1.42 -8.77 -16.83
CA LEU A 210 2.77 -8.31 -16.49
C LEU A 210 3.84 -8.94 -17.40
N ASP A 211 3.74 -10.24 -17.70
CA ASP A 211 4.74 -10.98 -18.47
C ASP A 211 4.54 -10.87 -19.98
N ALA A 212 3.41 -10.34 -20.45
CA ALA A 212 3.09 -10.24 -21.87
C ALA A 212 3.89 -9.15 -22.63
N GLY A 213 4.64 -8.30 -21.94
CA GLY A 213 5.40 -7.19 -22.50
C GLY A 213 6.93 -7.42 -22.56
N ALA A 214 7.41 -8.61 -22.18
CA ALA A 214 8.86 -8.94 -22.14
C ALA A 214 9.33 -9.79 -23.35
N LYS A 215 8.69 -9.61 -24.53
CA LYS A 215 9.16 -10.21 -25.80
C LYS A 215 9.61 -9.13 -26.76
#